data_963bbe74a0e9a5d8d3738956d02f21c0
#
_entry.id   963bbe74a0e9a5d8d3738956d02f21c0
#
_cell.length_a   1.000
_cell.length_b   1.000
_cell.length_c   1.000
_cell.angle_alpha   90.00
_cell.angle_beta   90.00
_cell.angle_gamma   90.00
#
_symmetry.space_group_name_H-M   'P 1'
#
loop_
_entity.id
_entity.type
_entity.pdbx_description
1 polymer ?
#
loop_
_entity_poly.entity_id
_entity_poly.type
_entity_poly.pdbx_seq_one_letter_code
_entity_poly.pdbx_strand_id
1 'polypeptide(L)'
;MNIIESDKYKKAYRKILKNNINDQRNLNDIKLLIKESINLHELIINPLSIIYHIEQKKGNLKEYYSARINNKIRLIMKPIGKYPYKTIEITDIEFVDIDNKHYERW
;
A
#
# COMPACT_ATOMS: atom_id res chain seq x y z
N MET A 1 7.95 -7.55 5.93
CA MET A 1 8.73 -6.56 5.13
C MET A 1 8.91 -5.27 5.90
N ASN A 2 9.94 -4.52 5.56
CA ASN A 2 10.15 -3.18 6.09
C ASN A 2 9.29 -2.16 5.34
N ILE A 3 8.73 -1.20 6.07
CA ILE A 3 7.90 -0.14 5.50
C ILE A 3 8.65 1.17 5.61
N ILE A 4 8.75 1.90 4.48
CA ILE A 4 9.35 3.22 4.41
C ILE A 4 8.23 4.21 4.10
N GLU A 5 8.07 5.23 4.93
CA GLU A 5 7.01 6.23 4.77
C GLU A 5 7.57 7.49 4.14
N SER A 6 7.10 7.83 2.93
CA SER A 6 7.50 9.05 2.26
C SER A 6 6.92 10.29 2.94
N ASP A 7 7.53 11.45 2.69
CA ASP A 7 6.99 12.71 3.20
C ASP A 7 5.59 13.00 2.64
N LYS A 8 5.37 12.67 1.37
CA LYS A 8 4.08 12.82 0.73
C LYS A 8 3.02 11.98 1.42
N TYR A 9 3.33 10.73 1.75
CA TYR A 9 2.45 9.85 2.50
C TYR A 9 2.11 10.45 3.87
N LYS A 10 3.11 10.93 4.59
CA LYS A 10 2.90 11.50 5.92
C LYS A 10 2.00 12.73 5.89
N LYS A 11 2.16 13.59 4.87
CA LYS A 11 1.28 14.74 4.68
C LYS A 11 -0.14 14.30 4.37
N ALA A 12 -0.30 13.33 3.47
CA ALA A 12 -1.61 12.80 3.12
C ALA A 12 -2.29 12.16 4.32
N TYR A 13 -1.56 11.42 5.14
CA TYR A 13 -2.07 10.83 6.37
C TYR A 13 -2.66 11.90 7.28
N ARG A 14 -1.90 12.96 7.56
CA ARG A 14 -2.36 14.04 8.43
C ARG A 14 -3.60 14.76 7.88
N LYS A 15 -3.66 14.91 6.57
CA LYS A 15 -4.76 15.59 5.90
C LYS A 15 -6.03 14.74 5.83
N ILE A 16 -5.89 13.45 5.55
CA ILE A 16 -7.01 12.58 5.19
C ILE A 16 -7.46 11.69 6.34
N LEU A 17 -6.52 11.13 7.11
CA LEU A 17 -6.82 10.10 8.10
C LEU A 17 -6.75 10.56 9.56
N LYS A 18 -6.21 11.74 9.82
CA LYS A 18 -5.90 12.20 11.19
C LYS A 18 -7.08 12.07 12.15
N ASN A 19 -8.29 12.35 11.69
CA ASN A 19 -9.48 12.37 12.56
C ASN A 19 -10.44 11.20 12.30
N ASN A 20 -9.98 10.19 11.56
CA ASN A 20 -10.83 9.04 11.23
C ASN A 20 -10.26 7.75 11.83
N ILE A 21 -10.78 7.39 13.00
CA ILE A 21 -10.28 6.25 13.76
C ILE A 21 -10.47 4.93 13.00
N ASN A 22 -11.60 4.74 12.33
CA ASN A 22 -11.86 3.50 11.60
C ASN A 22 -10.87 3.31 10.45
N ASP A 23 -10.59 4.38 9.70
CA ASP A 23 -9.63 4.32 8.60
C ASP A 23 -8.21 4.12 9.12
N GLN A 24 -7.87 4.72 10.26
CA GLN A 24 -6.58 4.50 10.90
C GLN A 24 -6.40 3.03 11.30
N ARG A 25 -7.45 2.41 11.84
CA ARG A 25 -7.42 0.98 12.19
C ARG A 25 -7.22 0.11 10.96
N ASN A 26 -7.96 0.39 9.90
CA ASN A 26 -7.82 -0.36 8.66
C ASN A 26 -6.41 -0.23 8.08
N LEU A 27 -5.85 0.96 8.10
CA LEU A 27 -4.47 1.18 7.67
C LEU A 27 -3.48 0.42 8.56
N ASN A 28 -3.69 0.42 9.87
CA ASN A 28 -2.83 -0.32 10.79
C ASN A 28 -2.88 -1.83 10.54
N ASP A 29 -4.05 -2.37 10.21
CA ASP A 29 -4.20 -3.78 9.86
C ASP A 29 -3.42 -4.11 8.59
N ILE A 30 -3.48 -3.23 7.58
CA ILE A 30 -2.72 -3.38 6.35
C ILE A 30 -1.21 -3.34 6.65
N LYS A 31 -0.78 -2.39 7.48
CA LYS A 31 0.63 -2.30 7.90
C LYS A 31 1.10 -3.58 8.57
N LEU A 32 0.29 -4.12 9.47
CA LEU A 32 0.64 -5.33 10.19
C LEU A 32 0.80 -6.51 9.22
N LEU A 33 -0.12 -6.66 8.28
CA LEU A 33 -0.03 -7.70 7.27
C LEU A 33 1.26 -7.59 6.47
N ILE A 34 1.62 -6.38 6.07
CA ILE A 34 2.87 -6.15 5.31
C ILE A 34 4.09 -6.46 6.17
N LYS A 35 4.12 -5.99 7.42
CA LYS A 35 5.25 -6.23 8.32
C LYS A 35 5.46 -7.71 8.62
N GLU A 36 4.39 -8.47 8.72
CA GLU A 36 4.46 -9.92 8.97
C GLU A 36 4.81 -10.73 7.74
N SER A 37 4.66 -10.17 6.55
CA SER A 37 5.05 -10.83 5.30
C SER A 37 6.56 -10.78 5.13
N ILE A 38 7.16 -11.90 4.74
CA ILE A 38 8.62 -12.01 4.57
C ILE A 38 9.07 -11.22 3.35
N ASN A 39 8.28 -11.29 2.27
CA ASN A 39 8.59 -10.64 0.99
C ASN A 39 7.30 -10.31 0.26
N LEU A 40 7.42 -9.65 -0.89
CA LEU A 40 6.27 -9.26 -1.70
C LEU A 40 5.46 -10.46 -2.19
N HIS A 41 6.13 -11.56 -2.53
CA HIS A 41 5.45 -12.77 -2.97
C HIS A 41 4.50 -13.30 -1.89
N GLU A 42 4.97 -13.39 -0.65
CA GLU A 42 4.16 -13.85 0.47
C GLU A 42 2.95 -12.93 0.70
N LEU A 43 3.16 -11.61 0.59
CA LEU A 43 2.06 -10.66 0.69
C LEU A 43 1.01 -10.88 -0.40
N ILE A 44 1.44 -11.06 -1.64
CA ILE A 44 0.53 -11.22 -2.79
C ILE A 44 -0.33 -12.48 -2.66
N ILE A 45 0.27 -13.59 -2.20
CA ILE A 45 -0.45 -14.86 -2.09
C ILE A 45 -1.24 -15.01 -0.79
N ASN A 46 -1.07 -14.08 0.16
CA ASN A 46 -1.79 -14.15 1.43
C ASN A 46 -3.27 -13.90 1.20
N PRO A 47 -4.18 -14.78 1.70
CA PRO A 47 -5.62 -14.59 1.52
C PRO A 47 -6.13 -13.24 2.05
N LEU A 48 -5.49 -12.67 3.08
CA LEU A 48 -5.87 -11.37 3.64
C LEU A 48 -5.64 -10.21 2.65
N SER A 49 -4.76 -10.38 1.67
CA SER A 49 -4.55 -9.36 0.66
C SER A 49 -5.79 -9.14 -0.21
N ILE A 50 -6.63 -10.15 -0.36
CA ILE A 50 -7.89 -10.05 -1.09
C ILE A 50 -8.86 -9.15 -0.31
N ILE A 51 -8.91 -9.29 1.00
CA ILE A 51 -9.80 -8.50 1.87
C ILE A 51 -9.47 -7.01 1.77
N TYR A 52 -8.18 -6.67 1.75
CA TYR A 52 -7.74 -5.28 1.65
C TYR A 52 -7.54 -4.81 0.22
N HIS A 53 -7.89 -5.64 -0.77
CA HIS A 53 -7.72 -5.33 -2.19
C HIS A 53 -6.29 -4.87 -2.49
N ILE A 54 -5.30 -5.62 -1.97
CA ILE A 54 -3.90 -5.33 -2.28
C ILE A 54 -3.61 -5.88 -3.68
N GLU A 55 -3.37 -4.97 -4.61
CA GLU A 55 -3.20 -5.36 -6.01
C GLU A 55 -2.28 -4.40 -6.75
N GLN A 56 -1.62 -4.94 -7.77
CA GLN A 56 -0.77 -4.16 -8.66
C GLN A 56 -1.64 -3.26 -9.54
N LYS A 57 -1.22 -2.03 -9.71
CA LYS A 57 -1.88 -1.12 -10.62
C LYS A 57 -1.53 -1.47 -12.06
N LYS A 58 -2.27 -0.92 -13.01
CA LYS A 58 -2.16 -1.27 -14.44
C LYS A 58 -1.62 -0.13 -15.26
N GLY A 59 -1.23 -0.45 -16.51
CA GLY A 59 -0.75 0.54 -17.45
C GLY A 59 0.59 1.16 -17.04
N ASN A 60 0.70 2.47 -17.15
CA ASN A 60 1.93 3.18 -16.80
C ASN A 60 2.17 3.31 -15.30
N LEU A 61 1.23 2.81 -14.47
CA LEU A 61 1.38 2.78 -13.01
C LEU A 61 1.72 1.38 -12.48
N LYS A 62 2.10 0.47 -13.33
CA LYS A 62 2.34 -0.95 -12.99
C LYS A 62 3.46 -1.19 -11.98
N GLU A 63 4.30 -0.20 -11.72
CA GLU A 63 5.30 -0.30 -10.65
C GLU A 63 4.71 -0.13 -9.27
N TYR A 64 3.46 0.33 -9.17
CA TYR A 64 2.79 0.63 -7.91
C TYR A 64 1.77 -0.44 -7.56
N TYR A 65 1.54 -0.56 -6.25
CA TYR A 65 0.47 -1.37 -5.68
C TYR A 65 -0.47 -0.46 -4.91
N SER A 66 -1.70 -0.88 -4.75
CA SER A 66 -2.65 -0.17 -3.91
C SER A 66 -3.32 -1.12 -2.93
N ALA A 67 -3.77 -0.57 -1.80
CA ALA A 67 -4.58 -1.27 -0.82
C ALA A 67 -5.78 -0.41 -0.48
N ARG A 68 -6.93 -1.04 -0.26
CA ARG A 68 -8.15 -0.32 0.07
C ARG A 68 -8.22 -0.07 1.58
N ILE A 69 -8.19 1.22 1.96
CA ILE A 69 -8.42 1.63 3.35
C ILE A 69 -9.92 1.70 3.62
N ASN A 70 -10.67 2.28 2.68
CA ASN A 70 -12.13 2.23 2.63
C ASN A 70 -12.60 2.35 1.18
N ASN A 71 -13.90 2.48 0.94
CA ASN A 71 -14.44 2.52 -0.43
C ASN A 71 -13.92 3.69 -1.27
N LYS A 72 -13.46 4.76 -0.63
CA LYS A 72 -13.00 5.98 -1.31
C LYS A 72 -11.51 6.23 -1.18
N ILE A 73 -10.86 5.62 -0.21
CA ILE A 73 -9.46 5.93 0.14
C ILE A 73 -8.59 4.71 -0.12
N ARG A 74 -7.48 4.94 -0.82
CA ARG A 74 -6.49 3.91 -1.15
C ARG A 74 -5.11 4.31 -0.64
N LEU A 75 -4.41 3.32 -0.10
CA LEU A 75 -2.98 3.44 0.16
C LEU A 75 -2.23 3.12 -1.13
N ILE A 76 -1.31 3.98 -1.52
CA ILE A 76 -0.46 3.76 -2.69
C ILE A 76 0.93 3.37 -2.21
N MET A 77 1.42 2.25 -2.73
CA MET A 77 2.69 1.66 -2.32
C MET A 77 3.57 1.40 -3.53
N LYS A 78 4.87 1.37 -3.30
CA LYS A 78 5.84 0.99 -4.33
C LYS A 78 6.87 0.05 -3.72
N PRO A 79 6.98 -1.19 -4.22
CA PRO A 79 8.07 -2.07 -3.81
C PRO A 79 9.42 -1.43 -4.11
N ILE A 80 10.40 -1.64 -3.25
CA ILE A 80 11.75 -1.14 -3.46
C ILE A 80 12.55 -2.21 -4.16
N GLY A 81 12.86 -1.96 -5.43
CA GLY A 81 13.58 -2.87 -6.29
C GLY A 81 13.37 -2.49 -7.74
N LYS A 82 13.98 -3.24 -8.63
CA LYS A 82 13.89 -2.99 -10.06
C LYS A 82 12.65 -3.67 -10.66
N TYR A 83 11.83 -2.90 -11.36
CA TYR A 83 10.70 -3.46 -12.11
C TYR A 83 11.20 -4.10 -13.42
N PRO A 84 10.68 -5.25 -13.85
CA PRO A 84 9.67 -6.08 -13.18
C PRO A 84 10.23 -6.78 -11.94
N TYR A 85 9.42 -6.79 -10.88
CA TYR A 85 9.89 -7.24 -9.58
C TYR A 85 10.09 -8.75 -9.53
N LYS A 86 11.23 -9.17 -8.96
CA LYS A 86 11.39 -10.53 -8.46
C LYS A 86 10.78 -10.58 -7.07
N THR A 87 9.52 -10.96 -7.00
CA THR A 87 8.70 -10.77 -5.80
C THR A 87 9.25 -11.47 -4.56
N ILE A 88 9.95 -12.59 -4.74
CA ILE A 88 10.59 -13.31 -3.62
C ILE A 88 11.75 -12.49 -3.03
N GLU A 89 12.39 -11.63 -3.81
CA GLU A 89 13.53 -10.83 -3.37
C GLU A 89 13.14 -9.47 -2.82
N ILE A 90 11.88 -9.05 -2.95
CA ILE A 90 11.42 -7.75 -2.46
C ILE A 90 11.07 -7.86 -0.99
N THR A 91 11.83 -7.14 -0.15
CA THR A 91 11.67 -7.16 1.31
C THR A 91 11.36 -5.79 1.90
N ASP A 92 11.34 -4.74 1.07
CA ASP A 92 11.03 -3.38 1.49
C ASP A 92 9.97 -2.80 0.59
N ILE A 93 9.08 -2.01 1.18
CA ILE A 93 8.01 -1.36 0.43
C ILE A 93 7.85 0.08 0.93
N GLU A 94 7.69 1.00 -0.01
CA GLU A 94 7.46 2.40 0.31
C GLU A 94 5.98 2.71 0.29
N PHE A 95 5.50 3.39 1.34
CA PHE A 95 4.18 4.01 1.33
C PHE A 95 4.34 5.38 0.68
N VAL A 96 3.79 5.51 -0.52
CA VAL A 96 4.02 6.66 -1.39
C VAL A 96 3.01 7.76 -1.15
N ASP A 97 1.75 7.40 -0.98
CA ASP A 97 0.66 8.37 -0.92
C ASP A 97 -0.59 7.73 -0.32
N ILE A 98 -1.53 8.56 0.07
CA ILE A 98 -2.90 8.15 0.35
C ILE A 98 -3.78 8.93 -0.62
N ASP A 99 -4.55 8.21 -1.42
CA ASP A 99 -5.37 8.78 -2.47
C ASP A 99 -6.85 8.70 -2.11
N ASN A 100 -7.52 9.84 -2.10
CA ASN A 100 -8.97 9.92 -1.93
C ASN A 100 -9.70 10.35 -3.20
N LYS A 101 -8.97 10.40 -4.33
CA LYS A 101 -9.49 10.79 -5.63
C LYS A 101 -9.06 9.76 -6.67
N HIS A 102 -9.41 8.53 -6.44
CA HIS A 102 -8.87 7.34 -7.09
C HIS A 102 -8.97 7.31 -8.62
N TYR A 103 -9.58 8.28 -9.24
CA TYR A 103 -9.71 8.35 -10.69
C TYR A 103 -8.89 9.47 -11.35
N GLU A 104 -8.14 10.25 -10.59
CA GLU A 104 -7.37 11.36 -11.16
C GLU A 104 -5.98 10.92 -11.59
N ARG A 105 -5.18 10.44 -10.67
CA ARG A 105 -3.76 10.16 -10.90
C ARG A 105 -3.41 8.70 -10.65
N TRP A 106 -4.07 8.15 -9.67
CA TRP A 106 -3.87 6.79 -9.28
C TRP A 106 -5.08 5.95 -9.70
#